data_c4cf4e9a54f5da388a4927b32aa3c5bb
#
_entry.id   c4cf4e9a54f5da388a4927b32aa3c5bb
#
_cell.length_a   1.000
_cell.length_b   1.000
_cell.length_c   1.000
_cell.angle_alpha   90.00
_cell.angle_beta   90.00
_cell.angle_gamma   90.00
#
_symmetry.space_group_name_H-M   'P 1'
#
loop_
_entity.id
_entity.type
_entity.pdbx_description
1 polymer ?
#
loop_
_entity_poly.entity_id
_entity_poly.type
_entity_poly.pdbx_seq_one_letter_code
_entity_poly.pdbx_strand_id
1 'polypeptide(L)'
;MTSIRILLVFVLALSGAIAGSNTADAQMPDTLQNGGTARVVSVVDGDTVILDDGRQVRLVGIQAPKLPLGRPGFAKWPLADEAKLALENLVLDHRVSLGYGGQKTDRHNRALAHLFTEDGTWVQGALLADGFARVYSFPDNRALVRDMLVRERMSRETDQGIWSHPYYGVLDPDASARHLEQYALVEGRVMDVAVVRGRTFLNYGPDWQSDFTISIAARDWRRFEGAGISPDDYLGRRIRVRGWLKSRNGPMID
;
A
#
# COMPACT_ATOMS: atom_id res chain seq x y z
N MET A 1 -10.09 -48.41 -68.00
CA MET A 1 -8.97 -47.55 -67.57
C MET A 1 -9.41 -46.91 -66.29
N THR A 2 -9.00 -47.51 -65.16
CA THR A 2 -9.53 -47.17 -63.81
C THR A 2 -8.42 -46.46 -63.06
N SER A 3 -8.59 -45.15 -62.78
CA SER A 3 -7.63 -44.34 -62.06
C SER A 3 -7.84 -44.48 -60.53
N ILE A 4 -6.89 -45.05 -59.86
CA ILE A 4 -6.81 -45.13 -58.41
C ILE A 4 -6.34 -43.77 -57.83
N ARG A 5 -7.20 -43.12 -57.04
CA ARG A 5 -6.83 -41.94 -56.26
C ARG A 5 -6.34 -42.38 -54.88
N ILE A 6 -5.03 -42.15 -54.63
CA ILE A 6 -4.41 -42.34 -53.29
C ILE A 6 -4.76 -41.12 -52.42
N LEU A 7 -5.46 -41.39 -51.33
CA LEU A 7 -5.79 -40.40 -50.32
C LEU A 7 -4.63 -40.37 -49.25
N LEU A 8 -3.85 -39.30 -49.27
CA LEU A 8 -2.77 -39.08 -48.28
C LEU A 8 -3.40 -38.43 -47.05
N VAL A 9 -3.48 -39.18 -45.94
CA VAL A 9 -3.91 -38.66 -44.65
C VAL A 9 -2.70 -38.04 -43.95
N PHE A 10 -2.68 -36.73 -43.84
CA PHE A 10 -1.72 -36.01 -42.99
C PHE A 10 -2.20 -36.05 -41.54
N VAL A 11 -1.50 -36.78 -40.69
CA VAL A 11 -1.68 -36.72 -39.22
C VAL A 11 -0.86 -35.54 -38.74
N LEU A 12 -1.54 -34.43 -38.41
CA LEU A 12 -0.93 -33.30 -37.72
C LEU A 12 -0.77 -33.66 -36.24
N ALA A 13 0.46 -33.97 -35.82
CA ALA A 13 0.80 -34.07 -34.39
C ALA A 13 0.80 -32.67 -33.78
N LEU A 14 -0.25 -32.36 -33.01
CA LEU A 14 -0.36 -31.15 -32.23
C LEU A 14 0.53 -31.33 -30.99
N SER A 15 1.78 -30.89 -31.04
CA SER A 15 2.64 -30.77 -29.85
C SER A 15 2.14 -29.63 -28.98
N GLY A 16 1.31 -29.95 -27.98
CA GLY A 16 0.91 -29.03 -26.94
C GLY A 16 2.12 -28.63 -26.12
N ALA A 17 2.63 -27.42 -26.34
CA ALA A 17 3.55 -26.79 -25.41
C ALA A 17 2.76 -26.51 -24.11
N ILE A 18 3.00 -27.32 -23.09
CA ILE A 18 2.59 -27.01 -21.71
C ILE A 18 3.42 -25.79 -21.32
N ALA A 19 2.82 -24.61 -21.39
CA ALA A 19 3.36 -23.42 -20.76
C ALA A 19 3.36 -23.69 -19.25
N GLY A 20 4.50 -24.12 -18.74
CA GLY A 20 4.75 -24.18 -17.32
C GLY A 20 4.57 -22.79 -16.76
N SER A 21 3.51 -22.59 -15.98
CA SER A 21 3.37 -21.42 -15.13
C SER A 21 4.56 -21.45 -14.18
N ASN A 22 5.59 -20.66 -14.46
CA ASN A 22 6.61 -20.32 -13.47
C ASN A 22 5.87 -19.52 -12.39
N THR A 23 5.30 -20.20 -11.40
CA THR A 23 5.08 -19.63 -10.08
C THR A 23 6.48 -19.41 -9.53
N ALA A 24 7.03 -18.21 -9.75
CA ALA A 24 8.19 -17.78 -9.02
C ALA A 24 7.79 -17.90 -7.53
N ASP A 25 8.37 -18.87 -6.83
CA ASP A 25 8.32 -18.97 -5.38
C ASP A 25 8.69 -17.58 -4.87
N ALA A 26 7.71 -16.87 -4.31
CA ALA A 26 7.94 -15.53 -3.79
C ALA A 26 8.68 -15.67 -2.46
N GLN A 27 9.95 -16.04 -2.55
CA GLN A 27 10.86 -16.09 -1.43
C GLN A 27 10.95 -14.67 -0.82
N MET A 28 10.95 -14.61 0.52
CA MET A 28 11.13 -13.34 1.24
C MET A 28 12.35 -12.59 0.68
N PRO A 29 12.19 -11.31 0.25
CA PRO A 29 13.30 -10.55 -0.31
C PRO A 29 14.49 -10.43 0.63
N ASP A 30 15.72 -10.55 0.11
CA ASP A 30 16.98 -10.40 0.87
C ASP A 30 17.14 -9.04 1.55
N THR A 31 16.37 -8.05 1.12
CA THR A 31 16.32 -6.72 1.75
C THR A 31 15.65 -6.73 3.12
N LEU A 32 14.97 -7.82 3.49
CA LEU A 32 14.32 -8.00 4.78
C LEU A 32 15.18 -8.89 5.70
N GLN A 33 15.30 -8.47 6.96
CA GLN A 33 15.92 -9.30 7.97
C GLN A 33 14.94 -10.42 8.39
N ASN A 34 15.39 -11.66 8.34
CA ASN A 34 14.60 -12.80 8.78
C ASN A 34 14.25 -12.70 10.28
N GLY A 35 12.97 -12.77 10.60
CA GLY A 35 12.38 -12.74 11.95
C GLY A 35 11.90 -14.10 12.44
N GLY A 36 12.25 -15.17 11.74
CA GLY A 36 11.78 -16.55 12.02
C GLY A 36 10.38 -16.83 11.50
N THR A 37 9.88 -17.98 11.87
CA THR A 37 8.54 -18.47 11.51
C THR A 37 7.70 -18.72 12.76
N ALA A 38 6.38 -18.51 12.66
CA ALA A 38 5.43 -18.84 13.72
C ALA A 38 4.05 -19.11 13.10
N ARG A 39 3.13 -19.71 13.86
CA ARG A 39 1.76 -19.92 13.39
C ARG A 39 0.86 -18.76 13.85
N VAL A 40 -0.01 -18.29 12.97
CA VAL A 40 -1.04 -17.31 13.33
C VAL A 40 -2.18 -18.03 14.04
N VAL A 41 -2.46 -17.62 15.28
CA VAL A 41 -3.54 -18.21 16.11
C VAL A 41 -4.76 -17.32 16.22
N SER A 42 -4.64 -16.04 15.87
CA SER A 42 -5.77 -15.11 15.87
C SER A 42 -5.50 -13.90 14.96
N VAL A 43 -6.56 -13.36 14.37
CA VAL A 43 -6.55 -12.10 13.61
C VAL A 43 -7.36 -11.08 14.41
N VAL A 44 -6.72 -9.95 14.76
CA VAL A 44 -7.33 -8.88 15.56
C VAL A 44 -8.19 -7.96 14.67
N ASP A 45 -7.58 -7.45 13.60
CA ASP A 45 -8.21 -6.62 12.57
C ASP A 45 -7.52 -6.89 11.21
N GLY A 46 -7.89 -6.16 10.16
CA GLY A 46 -7.37 -6.38 8.79
C GLY A 46 -5.86 -6.15 8.60
N ASP A 47 -5.12 -5.75 9.65
CA ASP A 47 -3.67 -5.55 9.56
C ASP A 47 -2.91 -5.95 10.85
N THR A 48 -3.52 -6.76 11.72
CA THR A 48 -2.90 -7.16 13.00
C THR A 48 -3.25 -8.62 13.34
N VAL A 49 -2.23 -9.43 13.61
CA VAL A 49 -2.37 -10.84 13.98
C VAL A 49 -1.69 -11.16 15.32
N ILE A 50 -2.05 -12.30 15.92
CA ILE A 50 -1.39 -12.87 17.10
C ILE A 50 -0.78 -14.21 16.69
N LEU A 51 0.47 -14.44 17.06
CA LEU A 51 1.23 -15.66 16.80
C LEU A 51 1.14 -16.64 17.98
N ASP A 52 1.45 -17.90 17.74
CA ASP A 52 1.47 -18.98 18.75
C ASP A 52 2.55 -18.80 19.83
N ASP A 53 3.56 -17.97 19.58
CA ASP A 53 4.57 -17.57 20.58
C ASP A 53 4.16 -16.32 21.40
N GLY A 54 2.94 -15.84 21.23
CA GLY A 54 2.37 -14.69 21.94
C GLY A 54 2.70 -13.32 21.34
N ARG A 55 3.54 -13.23 20.30
CA ARG A 55 3.81 -11.97 19.63
C ARG A 55 2.55 -11.44 18.93
N GLN A 56 2.25 -10.16 19.14
CA GLN A 56 1.31 -9.43 18.29
C GLN A 56 2.09 -8.78 17.14
N VAL A 57 1.67 -9.05 15.91
CA VAL A 57 2.30 -8.49 14.71
C VAL A 57 1.36 -7.50 14.05
N ARG A 58 1.83 -6.27 13.90
CA ARG A 58 1.23 -5.24 13.05
C ARG A 58 1.86 -5.33 11.66
N LEU A 59 1.05 -5.63 10.65
CA LEU A 59 1.51 -5.70 9.27
C LEU A 59 2.04 -4.33 8.85
N VAL A 60 3.35 -4.23 8.70
CA VAL A 60 4.03 -2.95 8.45
C VAL A 60 3.76 -2.42 7.04
N GLY A 61 3.68 -1.10 6.91
CA GLY A 61 3.55 -0.42 5.62
C GLY A 61 2.14 -0.33 5.05
N ILE A 62 1.14 -0.97 5.68
CA ILE A 62 -0.27 -0.91 5.25
C ILE A 62 -1.20 -0.43 6.36
N GLN A 63 -2.37 0.03 5.96
CA GLN A 63 -3.50 0.31 6.85
C GLN A 63 -4.77 -0.31 6.26
N ALA A 64 -5.30 -1.31 6.96
CA ALA A 64 -6.63 -1.83 6.68
C ALA A 64 -7.72 -1.00 7.37
N PRO A 65 -8.98 -1.10 6.91
CA PRO A 65 -10.15 -0.58 7.60
C PRO A 65 -10.19 -0.99 9.07
N LYS A 66 -10.60 -0.06 9.96
CA LYS A 66 -10.45 -0.25 11.39
C LYS A 66 -11.74 -0.72 12.08
N LEU A 67 -11.58 -1.75 12.91
CA LEU A 67 -12.61 -2.20 13.87
C LEU A 67 -12.55 -1.36 15.16
N PRO A 68 -13.67 -1.20 15.87
CA PRO A 68 -13.71 -0.50 17.15
C PRO A 68 -12.82 -1.12 18.23
N LEU A 69 -12.74 -2.43 18.30
CA LEU A 69 -11.93 -3.20 19.27
C LEU A 69 -12.11 -2.71 20.73
N GLY A 70 -13.37 -2.44 21.11
CA GLY A 70 -13.71 -1.95 22.46
C GLY A 70 -13.41 -0.49 22.75
N ARG A 71 -12.99 0.31 21.76
CA ARG A 71 -12.75 1.75 21.92
C ARG A 71 -14.08 2.53 21.96
N PRO A 72 -14.42 3.19 23.09
CA PRO A 72 -15.65 3.97 23.19
C PRO A 72 -15.69 5.07 22.10
N GLY A 73 -16.85 5.24 21.46
CA GLY A 73 -17.07 6.29 20.45
C GLY A 73 -16.35 6.10 19.11
N PHE A 74 -15.57 5.03 18.95
CA PHE A 74 -14.90 4.76 17.67
C PHE A 74 -15.87 4.02 16.73
N ALA A 75 -16.26 4.66 15.64
CA ALA A 75 -17.09 4.05 14.61
C ALA A 75 -16.29 3.04 13.79
N LYS A 76 -16.91 1.89 13.50
CA LYS A 76 -16.33 0.92 12.57
C LYS A 76 -16.18 1.55 11.18
N TRP A 77 -14.98 1.39 10.58
CA TRP A 77 -14.76 1.87 9.23
C TRP A 77 -15.45 0.95 8.20
N PRO A 78 -15.89 1.49 7.07
CA PRO A 78 -16.42 0.67 5.99
C PRO A 78 -15.46 -0.46 5.60
N LEU A 79 -15.97 -1.64 5.29
CA LEU A 79 -15.20 -2.84 4.89
C LEU A 79 -14.20 -3.37 5.95
N ALA A 80 -14.39 -3.05 7.24
CA ALA A 80 -13.47 -3.49 8.29
C ALA A 80 -13.59 -5.00 8.59
N ASP A 81 -14.79 -5.56 8.53
CA ASP A 81 -15.01 -6.99 8.73
C ASP A 81 -14.48 -7.78 7.52
N GLU A 82 -14.70 -7.26 6.32
CA GLU A 82 -14.23 -7.87 5.07
C GLU A 82 -12.70 -7.89 5.01
N ALA A 83 -12.04 -6.81 5.42
CA ALA A 83 -10.58 -6.74 5.48
C ALA A 83 -10.01 -7.70 6.54
N LYS A 84 -10.68 -7.87 7.69
CA LYS A 84 -10.32 -8.86 8.68
C LYS A 84 -10.47 -10.27 8.13
N LEU A 85 -11.60 -10.59 7.50
CA LEU A 85 -11.87 -11.89 6.90
C LEU A 85 -10.86 -12.22 5.78
N ALA A 86 -10.49 -11.22 4.96
CA ALA A 86 -9.47 -11.41 3.95
C ALA A 86 -8.11 -11.80 4.54
N LEU A 87 -7.71 -11.15 5.65
CA LEU A 87 -6.48 -11.54 6.36
C LEU A 87 -6.61 -12.91 7.02
N GLU A 88 -7.76 -13.25 7.63
CA GLU A 88 -8.03 -14.58 8.21
C GLU A 88 -7.86 -15.67 7.15
N ASN A 89 -8.46 -15.52 5.99
CA ASN A 89 -8.37 -16.48 4.88
C ASN A 89 -6.93 -16.69 4.39
N LEU A 90 -6.08 -15.68 4.51
CA LEU A 90 -4.67 -15.79 4.10
C LEU A 90 -3.78 -16.48 5.12
N VAL A 91 -4.03 -16.26 6.44
CA VAL A 91 -3.00 -16.60 7.43
C VAL A 91 -3.51 -17.34 8.69
N LEU A 92 -4.83 -17.37 8.96
CA LEU A 92 -5.32 -17.98 10.20
C LEU A 92 -4.99 -19.49 10.20
N ASP A 93 -4.45 -19.98 11.32
CA ASP A 93 -3.95 -21.33 11.52
C ASP A 93 -2.77 -21.76 10.63
N HIS A 94 -2.26 -20.86 9.77
CA HIS A 94 -1.10 -21.11 8.92
C HIS A 94 0.21 -20.64 9.57
N ARG A 95 1.31 -21.27 9.18
CA ARG A 95 2.65 -20.78 9.49
C ARG A 95 3.00 -19.63 8.55
N VAL A 96 3.64 -18.61 9.11
CA VAL A 96 4.12 -17.45 8.36
C VAL A 96 5.57 -17.16 8.71
N SER A 97 6.32 -16.67 7.73
CA SER A 97 7.66 -16.13 7.92
C SER A 97 7.57 -14.63 8.15
N LEU A 98 8.36 -14.10 9.09
CA LEU A 98 8.43 -12.67 9.41
C LEU A 98 9.65 -12.04 8.75
N GLY A 99 9.45 -10.92 8.03
CA GLY A 99 10.51 -10.12 7.44
C GLY A 99 10.53 -8.70 8.03
N TYR A 100 11.65 -8.29 8.63
CA TYR A 100 11.82 -6.94 9.18
C TYR A 100 12.53 -6.03 8.18
N GLY A 101 11.89 -4.93 7.80
CA GLY A 101 12.42 -3.98 6.82
C GLY A 101 12.86 -2.63 7.40
N GLY A 102 12.90 -2.51 8.72
CA GLY A 102 13.23 -1.28 9.45
C GLY A 102 13.10 -1.48 10.95
N GLN A 103 12.44 -0.55 11.65
CA GLN A 103 12.16 -0.67 13.08
C GLN A 103 11.31 -1.92 13.34
N LYS A 104 11.72 -2.72 14.32
CA LYS A 104 11.15 -4.05 14.59
C LYS A 104 9.89 -4.03 15.43
N THR A 105 9.69 -3.00 16.25
CA THR A 105 8.56 -2.88 17.18
C THR A 105 8.01 -1.46 17.18
N ASP A 106 6.72 -1.32 17.41
CA ASP A 106 6.09 -0.03 17.64
C ASP A 106 6.06 0.36 19.14
N ARG A 107 5.52 1.54 19.45
CA ARG A 107 5.36 2.05 20.82
C ARG A 107 4.45 1.19 21.71
N HIS A 108 3.70 0.25 21.13
CA HIS A 108 2.81 -0.67 21.82
C HIS A 108 3.42 -2.07 21.95
N ASN A 109 4.72 -2.20 21.66
CA ASN A 109 5.46 -3.46 21.67
C ASN A 109 4.94 -4.53 20.68
N ARG A 110 4.23 -4.10 19.61
CA ARG A 110 3.84 -5.00 18.52
C ARG A 110 5.00 -5.12 17.53
N ALA A 111 5.25 -6.34 17.04
CA ALA A 111 6.23 -6.55 15.98
C ALA A 111 5.77 -5.85 14.68
N LEU A 112 6.65 -5.12 14.01
CA LEU A 112 6.42 -4.44 12.73
C LEU A 112 7.06 -5.27 11.61
N ALA A 113 6.34 -6.23 11.05
CA ALA A 113 6.90 -7.17 10.09
C ALA A 113 6.07 -7.28 8.81
N HIS A 114 6.75 -7.65 7.73
CA HIS A 114 6.13 -8.26 6.56
C HIS A 114 5.89 -9.74 6.84
N LEU A 115 4.74 -10.26 6.41
CA LEU A 115 4.43 -11.69 6.54
C LEU A 115 4.43 -12.36 5.16
N PHE A 116 4.95 -13.59 5.15
CA PHE A 116 4.95 -14.46 3.98
C PHE A 116 4.42 -15.82 4.40
N THR A 117 3.47 -16.36 3.66
CA THR A 117 2.92 -17.70 3.85
C THR A 117 3.92 -18.78 3.39
N GLU A 118 3.65 -20.04 3.68
CA GLU A 118 4.55 -21.15 3.30
C GLU A 118 4.68 -21.33 1.78
N ASP A 119 3.65 -20.95 1.01
CA ASP A 119 3.68 -20.95 -0.45
C ASP A 119 4.35 -19.68 -1.04
N GLY A 120 4.94 -18.83 -0.17
CA GLY A 120 5.63 -17.61 -0.58
C GLY A 120 4.74 -16.39 -0.81
N THR A 121 3.43 -16.46 -0.59
CA THR A 121 2.54 -15.31 -0.76
C THR A 121 2.90 -14.21 0.23
N TRP A 122 3.21 -13.02 -0.29
CA TRP A 122 3.41 -11.82 0.53
C TRP A 122 2.06 -11.25 0.97
N VAL A 123 1.74 -11.37 2.26
CA VAL A 123 0.42 -11.05 2.83
C VAL A 123 0.01 -9.61 2.59
N GLN A 124 0.89 -8.63 2.88
CA GLN A 124 0.59 -7.22 2.60
C GLN A 124 0.35 -6.96 1.13
N GLY A 125 1.11 -7.63 0.27
CA GLY A 125 0.96 -7.53 -1.17
C GLY A 125 -0.38 -8.03 -1.67
N ALA A 126 -0.87 -9.16 -1.13
CA ALA A 126 -2.18 -9.71 -1.45
C ALA A 126 -3.30 -8.78 -0.98
N LEU A 127 -3.27 -8.32 0.29
CA LEU A 127 -4.28 -7.40 0.83
C LEU A 127 -4.37 -6.08 0.04
N LEU A 128 -3.22 -5.55 -0.44
CA LEU A 128 -3.21 -4.35 -1.27
C LEU A 128 -3.76 -4.61 -2.66
N ALA A 129 -3.41 -5.74 -3.29
CA ALA A 129 -3.88 -6.10 -4.62
C ALA A 129 -5.39 -6.36 -4.64
N ASP A 130 -5.92 -6.96 -3.57
CA ASP A 130 -7.35 -7.24 -3.40
C ASP A 130 -8.14 -6.02 -2.86
N GLY A 131 -7.46 -4.90 -2.61
CA GLY A 131 -8.10 -3.67 -2.15
C GLY A 131 -8.60 -3.73 -0.70
N PHE A 132 -8.04 -4.57 0.18
CA PHE A 132 -8.41 -4.62 1.61
C PHE A 132 -7.50 -3.76 2.51
N ALA A 133 -6.52 -3.10 1.92
CA ALA A 133 -5.66 -2.15 2.62
C ALA A 133 -5.18 -1.03 1.69
N ARG A 134 -4.70 0.06 2.29
CA ARG A 134 -3.95 1.11 1.59
C ARG A 134 -2.53 1.21 2.13
N VAL A 135 -1.61 1.74 1.32
CA VAL A 135 -0.22 1.96 1.77
C VAL A 135 -0.19 3.03 2.86
N TYR A 136 0.47 2.68 3.96
CA TYR A 136 0.63 3.51 5.16
C TYR A 136 2.03 3.31 5.72
N SER A 137 3.02 3.98 5.12
CA SER A 137 4.43 3.82 5.44
C SER A 137 4.98 5.00 6.24
N PHE A 138 6.00 4.72 7.05
CA PHE A 138 6.75 5.69 7.85
C PHE A 138 8.23 5.69 7.45
N PRO A 139 8.98 6.77 7.77
CA PRO A 139 10.39 6.90 7.39
C PRO A 139 11.30 5.77 7.90
N ASP A 140 10.96 5.16 9.02
CA ASP A 140 11.70 4.08 9.70
C ASP A 140 11.38 2.67 9.18
N ASN A 141 10.38 2.53 8.29
CA ASN A 141 9.95 1.25 7.70
C ASN A 141 9.52 1.45 6.24
N ARG A 142 10.50 1.57 5.34
CA ARG A 142 10.27 1.86 3.91
C ARG A 142 10.61 0.70 2.97
N ALA A 143 11.01 -0.45 3.49
CA ALA A 143 11.22 -1.63 2.67
C ALA A 143 9.91 -1.98 1.93
N LEU A 144 10.01 -2.42 0.71
CA LEU A 144 8.93 -2.84 -0.18
C LEU A 144 7.84 -1.77 -0.48
N VAL A 145 8.03 -0.50 -0.10
CA VAL A 145 7.03 0.57 -0.33
C VAL A 145 6.74 0.75 -1.82
N ARG A 146 7.73 0.60 -2.69
CA ARG A 146 7.52 0.69 -4.15
C ARG A 146 6.58 -0.39 -4.64
N ASP A 147 6.80 -1.64 -4.20
CA ASP A 147 5.98 -2.78 -4.58
C ASP A 147 4.56 -2.67 -4.00
N MET A 148 4.43 -2.16 -2.76
CA MET A 148 3.14 -1.83 -2.16
C MET A 148 2.36 -0.83 -3.00
N LEU A 149 3.01 0.25 -3.45
CA LEU A 149 2.37 1.29 -4.26
C LEU A 149 1.92 0.79 -5.63
N VAL A 150 2.66 -0.15 -6.22
CA VAL A 150 2.26 -0.80 -7.47
C VAL A 150 0.99 -1.62 -7.26
N ARG A 151 0.94 -2.48 -6.24
CA ARG A 151 -0.21 -3.33 -5.94
C ARG A 151 -1.45 -2.50 -5.56
N GLU A 152 -1.28 -1.49 -4.72
CA GLU A 152 -2.37 -0.55 -4.39
C GLU A 152 -2.90 0.17 -5.63
N ARG A 153 -2.02 0.55 -6.56
CA ARG A 153 -2.45 1.21 -7.79
C ARG A 153 -3.38 0.32 -8.61
N MET A 154 -3.03 -0.95 -8.75
CA MET A 154 -3.81 -1.91 -9.52
C MET A 154 -5.24 -2.03 -8.96
N SER A 155 -5.40 -2.25 -7.66
CA SER A 155 -6.72 -2.36 -7.03
C SER A 155 -7.51 -1.04 -7.10
N ARG A 156 -6.84 0.10 -6.97
CA ARG A 156 -7.48 1.41 -7.07
C ARG A 156 -7.96 1.75 -8.49
N GLU A 157 -7.19 1.39 -9.52
CA GLU A 157 -7.56 1.63 -10.94
C GLU A 157 -8.74 0.75 -11.38
N THR A 158 -9.04 -0.30 -10.64
CA THR A 158 -10.18 -1.21 -10.89
C THR A 158 -11.30 -1.05 -9.85
N ASP A 159 -11.26 -0.01 -9.02
CA ASP A 159 -12.23 0.27 -7.94
C ASP A 159 -12.48 -0.94 -7.03
N GLN A 160 -11.45 -1.74 -6.76
CA GLN A 160 -11.56 -2.97 -5.98
C GLN A 160 -11.52 -2.73 -4.47
N GLY A 161 -12.34 -3.45 -3.72
CA GLY A 161 -12.39 -3.41 -2.26
C GLY A 161 -12.66 -2.01 -1.71
N ILE A 162 -11.77 -1.47 -0.86
CA ILE A 162 -11.93 -0.14 -0.26
C ILE A 162 -12.02 0.99 -1.29
N TRP A 163 -11.45 0.80 -2.48
CA TRP A 163 -11.40 1.83 -3.51
C TRP A 163 -12.74 2.08 -4.19
N SER A 164 -13.68 1.14 -4.11
CA SER A 164 -15.08 1.33 -4.54
C SER A 164 -15.90 2.18 -3.56
N HIS A 165 -15.39 2.39 -2.34
CA HIS A 165 -16.14 3.10 -1.29
C HIS A 165 -15.66 4.56 -1.15
N PRO A 166 -16.55 5.57 -1.17
CA PRO A 166 -16.18 7.01 -1.12
C PRO A 166 -15.33 7.42 0.07
N TYR A 167 -15.44 6.71 1.20
CA TYR A 167 -14.64 6.95 2.41
C TYR A 167 -13.12 6.89 2.17
N TYR A 168 -12.67 6.08 1.20
CA TYR A 168 -11.25 5.88 0.88
C TYR A 168 -10.82 6.59 -0.41
N GLY A 169 -11.72 7.33 -1.03
CA GLY A 169 -11.48 8.02 -2.29
C GLY A 169 -10.28 8.96 -2.25
N VAL A 170 -9.73 9.24 -3.42
CA VAL A 170 -8.73 10.29 -3.59
C VAL A 170 -9.45 11.64 -3.57
N LEU A 171 -9.05 12.53 -2.67
CA LEU A 171 -9.66 13.85 -2.50
C LEU A 171 -9.10 14.84 -3.51
N ASP A 172 -9.94 15.73 -4.00
CA ASP A 172 -9.49 16.98 -4.60
C ASP A 172 -8.93 17.91 -3.52
N PRO A 173 -7.98 18.79 -3.85
CA PRO A 173 -7.40 19.76 -2.91
C PRO A 173 -8.48 20.56 -2.15
N ASP A 174 -9.52 21.05 -2.83
CA ASP A 174 -10.61 21.85 -2.24
C ASP A 174 -11.46 21.06 -1.23
N ALA A 175 -11.50 19.72 -1.37
CA ALA A 175 -12.23 18.87 -0.43
C ALA A 175 -11.43 18.61 0.86
N SER A 176 -10.12 18.81 0.86
CA SER A 176 -9.20 18.39 1.93
C SER A 176 -9.48 19.06 3.29
N ALA A 177 -10.01 20.29 3.30
CA ALA A 177 -10.37 21.01 4.53
C ALA A 177 -11.43 20.28 5.39
N ARG A 178 -12.28 19.45 4.77
CA ARG A 178 -13.32 18.67 5.47
C ARG A 178 -12.80 17.38 6.07
N HIS A 179 -11.52 17.03 5.82
CA HIS A 179 -10.88 15.79 6.22
C HIS A 179 -9.65 16.01 7.12
N LEU A 180 -9.61 17.16 7.83
CA LEU A 180 -8.56 17.44 8.80
C LEU A 180 -8.47 16.33 9.85
N GLU A 181 -7.27 16.09 10.38
CA GLU A 181 -6.95 15.02 11.33
C GLU A 181 -7.24 13.60 10.82
N GLN A 182 -7.30 13.44 9.48
CA GLN A 182 -7.44 12.15 8.82
C GLN A 182 -6.24 11.87 7.90
N TYR A 183 -5.92 10.60 7.74
CA TYR A 183 -4.97 10.16 6.70
C TYR A 183 -5.71 10.09 5.38
N ALA A 184 -5.25 10.83 4.40
CA ALA A 184 -5.89 10.95 3.09
C ALA A 184 -4.90 10.80 1.93
N LEU A 185 -5.45 10.50 0.77
CA LEU A 185 -4.81 10.70 -0.52
C LEU A 185 -5.42 11.97 -1.13
N VAL A 186 -4.58 12.93 -1.51
CA VAL A 186 -5.01 14.15 -2.18
C VAL A 186 -4.33 14.24 -3.54
N GLU A 187 -5.07 14.56 -4.60
CA GLU A 187 -4.52 14.70 -5.94
C GLU A 187 -4.99 15.99 -6.61
N GLY A 188 -4.05 16.75 -7.12
CA GLY A 188 -4.35 18.00 -7.82
C GLY A 188 -3.16 18.53 -8.61
N ARG A 189 -3.36 19.65 -9.25
CA ARG A 189 -2.31 20.37 -9.99
C ARG A 189 -1.61 21.33 -9.05
N VAL A 190 -0.27 21.30 -9.01
CA VAL A 190 0.54 22.29 -8.31
C VAL A 190 0.44 23.63 -9.06
N MET A 191 -0.05 24.65 -8.38
CA MET A 191 -0.29 25.97 -8.95
C MET A 191 0.88 26.93 -8.70
N ASP A 192 1.60 26.74 -7.58
CA ASP A 192 2.75 27.56 -7.20
C ASP A 192 3.75 26.73 -6.39
N VAL A 193 5.01 27.11 -6.45
CA VAL A 193 6.12 26.48 -5.73
C VAL A 193 6.91 27.56 -5.01
N ALA A 194 7.07 27.43 -3.69
CA ALA A 194 7.82 28.36 -2.88
C ALA A 194 8.89 27.64 -2.04
N VAL A 195 10.06 28.25 -1.91
CA VAL A 195 11.11 27.78 -1.01
C VAL A 195 11.37 28.87 0.05
N VAL A 196 10.99 28.56 1.29
CA VAL A 196 11.13 29.51 2.40
C VAL A 196 11.99 28.87 3.50
N ARG A 197 13.13 29.48 3.80
CA ARG A 197 14.09 28.99 4.81
C ARG A 197 14.46 27.52 4.61
N GLY A 198 14.66 27.11 3.35
CA GLY A 198 15.02 25.76 2.95
C GLY A 198 13.88 24.73 2.98
N ARG A 199 12.66 25.13 3.33
CA ARG A 199 11.46 24.31 3.23
C ARG A 199 10.76 24.56 1.91
N THR A 200 10.44 23.50 1.18
CA THR A 200 9.68 23.59 -0.08
C THR A 200 8.19 23.47 0.20
N PHE A 201 7.41 24.34 -0.41
CA PHE A 201 5.95 24.32 -0.39
C PHE A 201 5.44 24.14 -1.81
N LEU A 202 4.54 23.19 -2.01
CA LEU A 202 3.81 23.00 -3.25
C LEU A 202 2.36 23.38 -2.97
N ASN A 203 1.92 24.51 -3.53
CA ASN A 203 0.60 25.08 -3.30
C ASN A 203 -0.37 24.67 -4.41
N TYR A 204 -1.59 24.33 -4.05
CA TYR A 204 -2.60 23.78 -4.97
C TYR A 204 -3.69 24.79 -5.34
N GLY A 205 -3.64 26.01 -4.84
CA GLY A 205 -4.54 27.08 -5.15
C GLY A 205 -3.85 28.43 -5.14
N PRO A 206 -4.57 29.54 -5.44
CA PRO A 206 -4.02 30.88 -5.52
C PRO A 206 -3.76 31.51 -4.14
N ASP A 207 -4.37 31.01 -3.08
CA ASP A 207 -4.25 31.55 -1.72
C ASP A 207 -3.61 30.51 -0.77
N TRP A 208 -2.30 30.55 -0.65
CA TRP A 208 -1.52 29.68 0.21
C TRP A 208 -1.94 29.72 1.72
N GLN A 209 -2.74 30.70 2.14
CA GLN A 209 -3.23 30.82 3.51
C GLN A 209 -4.45 29.95 3.79
N SER A 210 -5.15 29.53 2.76
CA SER A 210 -6.38 28.75 2.88
C SER A 210 -6.38 27.46 2.07
N ASP A 211 -5.56 27.40 1.01
CA ASP A 211 -5.56 26.29 0.06
C ASP A 211 -4.72 25.10 0.55
N PHE A 212 -4.98 23.92 -0.04
CA PHE A 212 -4.19 22.75 0.26
C PHE A 212 -2.71 22.93 -0.13
N THR A 213 -1.81 22.56 0.78
CA THR A 213 -0.37 22.68 0.59
C THR A 213 0.37 21.40 0.97
N ILE A 214 1.38 21.01 0.18
CA ILE A 214 2.39 20.03 0.59
C ILE A 214 3.60 20.78 1.12
N SER A 215 4.11 20.38 2.28
CA SER A 215 5.28 20.98 2.94
C SER A 215 6.41 19.97 3.06
N ILE A 216 7.54 20.20 2.42
CA ILE A 216 8.69 19.29 2.40
C ILE A 216 9.84 19.93 3.16
N ALA A 217 10.29 19.31 4.25
CA ALA A 217 11.41 19.81 5.03
C ALA A 217 12.73 19.73 4.23
N ALA A 218 13.66 20.67 4.48
CA ALA A 218 14.95 20.73 3.78
C ALA A 218 15.74 19.41 3.83
N ARG A 219 15.71 18.71 4.97
CA ARG A 219 16.39 17.40 5.13
C ARG A 219 15.81 16.32 4.21
N ASP A 220 14.50 16.38 3.96
CA ASP A 220 13.81 15.40 3.13
C ASP A 220 13.92 15.79 1.64
N TRP A 221 13.96 17.09 1.36
CA TRP A 221 14.18 17.61 0.00
C TRP A 221 15.51 17.15 -0.60
N ARG A 222 16.57 17.02 0.22
CA ARG A 222 17.89 16.53 -0.24
C ARG A 222 17.83 15.17 -0.97
N ARG A 223 16.82 14.36 -0.72
CA ARG A 223 16.62 13.10 -1.44
C ARG A 223 16.14 13.30 -2.87
N PHE A 224 15.36 14.36 -3.09
CA PHE A 224 14.88 14.75 -4.42
C PHE A 224 16.02 15.39 -5.21
N GLU A 225 16.81 16.27 -4.59
CA GLU A 225 18.03 16.86 -5.18
C GLU A 225 19.03 15.77 -5.60
N GLY A 226 19.25 14.75 -4.77
CA GLY A 226 20.08 13.61 -5.10
C GLY A 226 19.61 12.78 -6.29
N ALA A 227 18.32 12.90 -6.65
CA ALA A 227 17.72 12.32 -7.85
C ALA A 227 17.63 13.32 -9.01
N GLY A 228 18.24 14.51 -8.91
CA GLY A 228 18.23 15.55 -9.93
C GLY A 228 16.89 16.29 -10.07
N ILE A 229 16.04 16.27 -9.03
CA ILE A 229 14.71 16.90 -9.05
C ILE A 229 14.79 18.26 -8.37
N SER A 230 14.34 19.30 -9.08
CA SER A 230 14.17 20.66 -8.59
C SER A 230 12.74 20.91 -8.09
N PRO A 231 12.52 21.85 -7.13
CA PRO A 231 11.18 22.27 -6.74
C PRO A 231 10.31 22.71 -7.92
N ASP A 232 10.89 23.44 -8.87
CA ASP A 232 10.19 23.97 -10.04
C ASP A 232 9.70 22.89 -11.01
N ASP A 233 10.29 21.69 -10.96
CA ASP A 233 9.83 20.54 -11.76
C ASP A 233 8.40 20.12 -11.42
N TYR A 234 7.89 20.53 -10.27
CA TYR A 234 6.52 20.24 -9.82
C TYR A 234 5.50 21.28 -10.29
N LEU A 235 5.94 22.48 -10.68
CA LEU A 235 5.01 23.53 -11.13
C LEU A 235 4.16 23.05 -12.31
N GLY A 236 2.85 23.20 -12.21
CA GLY A 236 1.89 22.77 -13.21
C GLY A 236 1.68 21.24 -13.30
N ARG A 237 2.42 20.45 -12.54
CA ARG A 237 2.25 18.97 -12.51
C ARG A 237 1.02 18.58 -11.71
N ARG A 238 0.34 17.52 -12.15
CA ARG A 238 -0.67 16.83 -11.35
C ARG A 238 0.04 15.81 -10.46
N ILE A 239 -0.09 15.98 -9.14
CA ILE A 239 0.59 15.17 -8.14
C ILE A 239 -0.43 14.57 -7.18
N ARG A 240 -0.23 13.28 -6.86
CA ARG A 240 -0.94 12.60 -5.76
C ARG A 240 0.00 12.45 -4.59
N VAL A 241 -0.45 12.93 -3.43
CA VAL A 241 0.25 12.82 -2.15
C VAL A 241 -0.60 12.06 -1.15
N ARG A 242 0.02 11.48 -0.15
CA ARG A 242 -0.66 10.84 0.98
C ARG A 242 -0.05 11.26 2.29
N GLY A 243 -0.88 11.43 3.29
CA GLY A 243 -0.44 11.80 4.63
C GLY A 243 -1.60 12.21 5.53
N TRP A 244 -1.25 12.58 6.76
CA TRP A 244 -2.20 13.17 7.69
C TRP A 244 -2.48 14.62 7.30
N LEU A 245 -3.75 14.95 7.11
CA LEU A 245 -4.18 16.31 6.86
C LEU A 245 -4.17 17.11 8.18
N LYS A 246 -3.33 18.12 8.23
CA LYS A 246 -3.18 19.05 9.37
C LYS A 246 -3.73 20.40 8.98
N SER A 247 -4.16 21.19 9.97
CA SER A 247 -4.52 22.60 9.76
C SER A 247 -3.32 23.50 10.04
N ARG A 248 -2.74 24.07 8.98
CA ARG A 248 -1.66 25.06 9.08
C ARG A 248 -1.66 25.94 7.84
N ASN A 249 -2.25 27.15 7.94
CA ASN A 249 -2.50 27.98 6.75
C ASN A 249 -3.25 27.15 5.70
N GLY A 250 -4.47 26.74 6.02
CA GLY A 250 -5.22 25.76 5.24
C GLY A 250 -4.85 24.30 5.54
N PRO A 251 -5.41 23.35 4.79
CA PRO A 251 -5.09 21.94 4.89
C PRO A 251 -3.67 21.67 4.38
N MET A 252 -2.90 20.86 5.11
CA MET A 252 -1.50 20.60 4.78
C MET A 252 -1.13 19.15 5.03
N ILE A 253 -0.29 18.59 4.15
CA ILE A 253 0.47 17.34 4.37
C ILE A 253 1.96 17.71 4.44
N ASP A 254 2.69 17.21 5.47
CA ASP A 254 4.12 17.43 5.67
C ASP A 254 4.92 16.11 5.80
#